data_379813fcc779c99777ff70d50bc6c699
#
_entry.id   379813fcc779c99777ff70d50bc6c699
#
_cell.length_a   1.000
_cell.length_b   1.000
_cell.length_c   1.000
_cell.angle_alpha   90.00
_cell.angle_beta   90.00
_cell.angle_gamma   90.00
#
_symmetry.space_group_name_H-M   'P 1'
#
loop_
_entity.id
_entity.type
_entity.pdbx_description
1 polymer ?
#
loop_
_entity_poly.entity_id
_entity_poly.type
_entity_poly.pdbx_seq_one_letter_code
_entity_poly.pdbx_strand_id
1 'polypeptide(L)' 'MQEPLVTESRVIDLEIRLTHQEATLQELNAVLIRQQRMMDALALQVSTLREQLHAANTPLSPADDTPPPHY' A
#
# COMPACT_ATOMS: atom_id res chain seq x y z
N MET A 1 -16.74 -13.80 48.26
CA MET A 1 -17.96 -13.73 47.51
C MET A 1 -17.97 -12.65 46.46
N GLN A 2 -17.17 -11.63 46.62
CA GLN A 2 -17.13 -10.58 45.58
C GLN A 2 -16.22 -10.90 44.47
N GLU A 3 -15.28 -11.80 44.69
CA GLU A 3 -14.32 -12.12 43.64
C GLU A 3 -14.95 -12.65 42.36
N PRO A 4 -15.94 -13.56 42.43
CA PRO A 4 -16.55 -14.03 41.19
C PRO A 4 -17.20 -12.90 40.39
N LEU A 5 -17.86 -11.97 41.10
CA LEU A 5 -18.50 -10.86 40.41
C LEU A 5 -17.47 -9.93 39.81
N VAL A 6 -16.38 -9.67 40.55
CA VAL A 6 -15.29 -8.83 40.02
C VAL A 6 -14.66 -9.50 38.83
N THR A 7 -14.45 -10.80 38.90
CA THR A 7 -13.84 -11.54 37.79
C THR A 7 -14.74 -11.50 36.57
N GLU A 8 -16.04 -11.69 36.74
CA GLU A 8 -16.97 -11.62 35.63
C GLU A 8 -16.98 -10.24 35.01
N SER A 9 -16.95 -9.22 35.85
CA SER A 9 -16.92 -7.85 35.37
C SER A 9 -15.65 -7.58 34.56
N ARG A 10 -14.53 -8.12 35.04
CA ARG A 10 -13.26 -7.97 34.32
C ARG A 10 -13.29 -8.68 32.99
N VAL A 11 -13.88 -9.87 32.95
CA VAL A 11 -13.97 -10.62 31.72
C VAL A 11 -14.82 -9.87 30.72
N ILE A 12 -15.93 -9.33 31.15
CA ILE A 12 -16.77 -8.53 30.26
C ILE A 12 -16.02 -7.33 29.73
N ASP A 13 -15.31 -6.63 30.61
CA ASP A 13 -14.53 -5.48 30.19
C ASP A 13 -13.46 -5.87 29.19
N LEU A 14 -12.78 -6.98 29.43
CA LEU A 14 -11.76 -7.46 28.52
C LEU A 14 -12.35 -7.88 27.19
N GLU A 15 -13.53 -8.49 27.21
CA GLU A 15 -14.20 -8.87 25.98
C GLU A 15 -14.55 -7.64 25.14
N ILE A 16 -15.01 -6.59 25.80
CA ILE A 16 -15.33 -5.35 25.11
C ILE A 16 -14.08 -4.77 24.48
N ARG A 17 -12.98 -4.74 25.23
CA ARG A 17 -11.72 -4.21 24.72
C ARG A 17 -11.20 -5.05 23.57
N LEU A 18 -11.34 -6.37 23.69
CA LEU A 18 -10.88 -7.26 22.64
C LEU A 18 -11.68 -7.03 21.36
N THR A 19 -12.99 -6.88 21.49
CA THR A 19 -13.84 -6.62 20.35
C THR A 19 -13.43 -5.32 19.67
N HIS A 20 -13.14 -4.28 20.44
CA HIS A 20 -12.66 -3.03 19.91
C HIS A 20 -11.35 -3.19 19.16
N GLN A 21 -10.43 -3.94 19.77
CA GLN A 21 -9.13 -4.16 19.14
C GLN A 21 -9.27 -4.94 17.86
N GLU A 22 -10.13 -5.93 17.85
CA GLU A 22 -10.35 -6.71 16.64
C GLU A 22 -10.90 -5.84 15.51
N ALA A 23 -11.85 -4.97 15.87
CA ALA A 23 -12.39 -4.05 14.87
C ALA A 23 -11.32 -3.11 14.33
N THR A 24 -10.48 -2.58 15.22
CA THR A 24 -9.39 -1.71 14.81
C THR A 24 -8.41 -2.43 13.91
N LEU A 25 -8.07 -3.67 14.26
CA LEU A 25 -7.16 -4.46 13.44
C LEU A 25 -7.72 -4.71 12.06
N GLN A 26 -9.03 -4.98 11.98
CA GLN A 26 -9.66 -5.18 10.69
C GLN A 26 -9.61 -3.92 9.84
N GLU A 27 -9.84 -2.77 10.46
CA GLU A 27 -9.75 -1.50 9.76
C GLU A 27 -8.34 -1.22 9.29
N LEU A 28 -7.36 -1.46 10.16
CA LEU A 28 -5.96 -1.27 9.79
C LEU A 28 -5.57 -2.19 8.66
N ASN A 29 -6.04 -3.43 8.71
CA ASN A 29 -5.73 -4.39 7.66
C ASN A 29 -6.30 -3.92 6.32
N ALA A 30 -7.51 -3.39 6.35
CA ALA A 30 -8.12 -2.86 5.13
C ALA A 30 -7.33 -1.67 4.58
N VAL A 31 -6.84 -0.80 5.47
CA VAL A 31 -6.04 0.33 5.07
C VAL A 31 -4.72 -0.16 4.45
N LEU A 32 -4.09 -1.15 5.07
CA LEU A 32 -2.84 -1.69 4.54
C LEU A 32 -3.03 -2.29 3.16
N ILE A 33 -4.12 -3.00 2.95
CA ILE A 33 -4.40 -3.58 1.65
C ILE A 33 -4.58 -2.48 0.60
N ARG A 34 -5.32 -1.43 0.96
CA ARG A 34 -5.50 -0.31 0.04
C ARG A 34 -4.19 0.37 -0.27
N GLN A 35 -3.36 0.58 0.75
CA GLN A 35 -2.07 1.21 0.54
C GLN A 35 -1.18 0.37 -0.34
N GLN A 36 -1.22 -0.94 -0.16
CA GLN A 36 -0.41 -1.83 -0.99
C GLN A 36 -0.84 -1.72 -2.45
N ARG A 37 -2.14 -1.68 -2.69
CA ARG A 37 -2.66 -1.52 -4.04
C ARG A 37 -2.25 -0.20 -4.66
N MET A 38 -2.27 0.86 -3.85
CA MET A 38 -1.87 2.17 -4.32
C MET A 38 -0.38 2.19 -4.65
N MET A 39 0.43 1.55 -3.83
CA MET A 39 1.85 1.47 -4.08
C MET A 39 2.15 0.66 -5.33
N ASP A 40 1.42 -0.43 -5.53
CA ASP A 40 1.59 -1.23 -6.73
C ASP A 40 1.23 -0.43 -7.97
N ALA A 41 0.12 0.30 -7.91
CA ALA A 41 -0.30 1.14 -9.03
C ALA A 41 0.73 2.23 -9.30
N LEU A 42 1.25 2.83 -8.26
CA LEU A 42 2.25 3.88 -8.39
C LEU A 42 3.54 3.32 -8.98
N ALA A 43 3.96 2.14 -8.53
CA ALA A 43 5.14 1.50 -9.07
C ALA A 43 4.99 1.23 -10.56
N LEU A 44 3.78 0.81 -10.96
CA LEU A 44 3.50 0.56 -12.36
C LEU A 44 3.57 1.86 -13.16
N GLN A 45 3.02 2.95 -12.61
CA GLN A 45 3.07 4.24 -13.27
C GLN A 45 4.50 4.72 -13.44
N VAL A 46 5.32 4.54 -12.40
CA VAL A 46 6.72 4.92 -12.48
C VAL A 46 7.43 4.11 -13.54
N SER A 47 7.17 2.82 -13.58
CA SER A 47 7.78 1.95 -14.58
C SER A 47 7.38 2.38 -16.00
N THR A 48 6.10 2.68 -16.18
CA THR A 48 5.61 3.14 -17.48
C THR A 48 6.26 4.46 -17.88
N LEU A 49 6.36 5.38 -16.93
CA LEU A 49 7.00 6.66 -17.22
C LEU A 49 8.46 6.49 -17.57
N ARG A 50 9.14 5.59 -16.90
CA ARG A 50 10.54 5.32 -17.24
C ARG A 50 10.68 4.77 -18.64
N GLU A 51 9.78 3.88 -19.01
CA GLU A 51 9.80 3.33 -20.36
C GLU A 51 9.53 4.39 -21.38
N GLN A 52 8.55 5.26 -21.12
CA GLN A 52 8.24 6.34 -22.03
C GLN A 52 9.40 7.32 -22.15
N LEU A 53 10.02 7.63 -21.05
CA LEU A 53 11.15 8.54 -21.04
C LEU A 53 12.32 7.93 -21.77
N HIS A 54 12.57 6.65 -21.56
CA HIS A 54 13.65 5.94 -22.23
C HIS A 54 13.39 5.92 -23.73
N ALA A 55 12.16 5.63 -24.12
CA ALA A 55 11.81 5.60 -25.54
C ALA A 55 11.95 6.99 -26.17
N ALA A 56 11.60 8.02 -25.41
CA ALA A 56 11.72 9.38 -25.94
C ALA A 56 13.16 9.81 -26.10
N ASN A 57 14.03 9.31 -25.22
CA ASN A 57 15.44 9.69 -25.26
C ASN A 57 16.26 8.80 -26.15
N THR A 58 15.77 7.62 -26.47
CA THR A 58 16.52 6.67 -27.28
C THR A 58 16.09 6.82 -28.72
N PRO A 59 17.02 7.00 -29.66
CA PRO A 59 16.64 7.09 -31.09
C PRO A 59 15.92 5.81 -31.49
N LEU A 60 14.85 5.99 -32.24
CA LEU A 60 14.10 4.85 -32.70
C LEU A 60 14.84 4.07 -33.75
N SER A 61 15.71 4.75 -34.46
CA SER A 61 16.41 4.11 -35.53
C SER A 61 17.88 4.48 -35.43
N PRO A 62 18.74 3.53 -35.64
CA PRO A 62 20.17 3.85 -35.62
C PRO A 62 20.53 4.90 -36.66
N ALA A 63 19.80 4.94 -37.70
CA ALA A 63 20.05 5.93 -38.69
C ALA A 63 19.79 7.31 -38.21
N ASP A 64 18.91 7.44 -37.26
CA ASP A 64 18.62 8.71 -36.72
C ASP A 64 19.72 9.22 -35.85
N ASP A 65 20.64 8.40 -35.62
CA ASP A 65 21.71 8.81 -34.84
C ASP A 65 22.49 9.87 -35.44
N THR A 66 22.26 10.01 -36.54
CA THR A 66 22.91 10.95 -37.09
C THR A 66 22.66 12.27 -36.67
N PRO A 67 22.50 12.02 -36.58
CA PRO A 67 22.13 12.76 -36.06
C PRO A 67 21.95 13.51 -35.56
N PRO A 68 22.02 13.39 -35.66
CA PRO A 68 21.58 13.91 -35.12
C PRO A 68 21.41 14.54 -34.68
N PRO A 69 21.48 14.41 -34.72
CA PRO A 69 21.13 14.85 -34.18
C PRO A 69 20.95 15.62 -33.70
N HIS A 70 21.15 15.32 -33.79
CA HIS A 70 20.79 15.93 -33.36
C HIS A 70 20.69 16.69 -32.98
N TYR A 71 21.04 16.78 -32.87
CA TYR A 71 20.54 17.25 -32.67
C TYR A 71 20.68 18.18 -32.15
#